data_73f9f5e61c6e9f891a424df4a1541060
#
_entry.id   73f9f5e61c6e9f891a424df4a1541060
#
_cell.length_a   1.000
_cell.length_b   1.000
_cell.length_c   1.000
_cell.angle_alpha   90.00
_cell.angle_beta   90.00
_cell.angle_gamma   90.00
#
_symmetry.space_group_name_H-M   'P 1'
#
loop_
_entity.id
_entity.type
_entity.pdbx_description
1 polymer ?
#
loop_
_entity_poly.entity_id
_entity_poly.type
_entity_poly.pdbx_seq_one_letter_code
_entity_poly.pdbx_strand_id
1 'polypeptide(L)'
;MNERKLLMLCLFCSVLGLVILFVGVQYVEAKAIPVGDVNGEYEGTLVAVEGTVYSRYYNGEHIFFTLKDETGKIKIVLFSSEIKRLGIDPEEIRNGMKIRIEGAVKTYKGELEILPERMEIIS
;
A
#
# COMPACT_ATOMS: atom_id res chain seq x y z
N MET A 1 32.30 -31.37 -20.89
CA MET A 1 30.90 -31.38 -20.47
C MET A 1 30.01 -31.53 -21.69
N ASN A 2 29.04 -32.44 -21.65
CA ASN A 2 28.13 -32.67 -22.74
C ASN A 2 27.18 -31.47 -22.89
N GLU A 3 26.83 -31.08 -24.12
CA GLU A 3 25.92 -29.96 -24.39
C GLU A 3 24.56 -30.10 -23.68
N ARG A 4 24.04 -31.33 -23.56
CA ARG A 4 22.81 -31.61 -22.85
C ARG A 4 22.89 -31.25 -21.39
N LYS A 5 24.01 -31.57 -20.73
CA LYS A 5 24.22 -31.23 -19.30
C LYS A 5 24.30 -29.73 -19.12
N LEU A 6 24.96 -29.03 -20.01
CA LEU A 6 25.07 -27.59 -19.99
C LEU A 6 23.69 -26.90 -20.13
N LEU A 7 22.90 -27.38 -21.12
CA LEU A 7 21.54 -26.87 -21.33
C LEU A 7 20.62 -27.11 -20.14
N MET A 8 20.70 -28.30 -19.53
CA MET A 8 19.92 -28.61 -18.32
C MET A 8 20.32 -27.75 -17.13
N LEU A 9 21.62 -27.50 -16.97
CA LEU A 9 22.13 -26.65 -15.91
C LEU A 9 21.64 -25.21 -16.08
N CYS A 10 21.69 -24.66 -17.31
CA CYS A 10 21.19 -23.31 -17.60
C CYS A 10 19.69 -23.21 -17.34
N LEU A 11 18.92 -24.21 -17.76
CA LEU A 11 17.48 -24.26 -17.53
C LEU A 11 17.16 -24.30 -16.02
N PHE A 12 17.87 -25.14 -15.29
CA PHE A 12 17.68 -25.25 -13.83
C PHE A 12 17.98 -23.92 -13.13
N CYS A 13 19.08 -23.26 -13.48
CA CYS A 13 19.44 -21.95 -12.90
C CYS A 13 18.39 -20.87 -13.23
N SER A 14 17.86 -20.88 -14.45
CA SER A 14 16.83 -19.92 -14.87
C SER A 14 15.53 -20.10 -14.08
N VAL A 15 15.07 -21.35 -13.94
CA VAL A 15 13.86 -21.66 -13.18
C VAL A 15 14.05 -21.32 -11.71
N LEU A 16 15.21 -21.65 -11.13
CA LEU A 16 15.52 -21.34 -9.74
C LEU A 16 15.52 -19.83 -9.50
N GLY A 17 16.10 -19.05 -10.41
CA GLY A 17 16.09 -17.60 -10.33
C GLY A 17 14.68 -17.01 -10.34
N LEU A 18 13.82 -17.52 -11.23
CA LEU A 18 12.41 -17.10 -11.29
C LEU A 18 11.64 -17.42 -10.01
N VAL A 19 11.87 -18.62 -9.46
CA VAL A 19 11.23 -19.03 -8.19
C VAL A 19 11.67 -18.11 -7.05
N ILE A 20 12.96 -17.80 -6.95
CA ILE A 20 13.49 -16.90 -5.92
C ILE A 20 12.85 -15.51 -6.04
N LEU A 21 12.76 -14.96 -7.25
CA LEU A 21 12.13 -13.67 -7.49
C LEU A 21 10.65 -13.68 -7.10
N PHE A 22 9.93 -14.74 -7.47
CA PHE A 22 8.51 -14.88 -7.14
C PHE A 22 8.28 -14.92 -5.63
N VAL A 23 9.05 -15.73 -4.92
CA VAL A 23 8.99 -15.85 -3.45
C VAL A 23 9.37 -14.51 -2.80
N GLY A 24 10.41 -13.84 -3.30
CA GLY A 24 10.83 -12.53 -2.79
C GLY A 24 9.75 -11.48 -2.90
N VAL A 25 9.02 -11.45 -4.03
CA VAL A 25 7.91 -10.51 -4.24
C VAL A 25 6.77 -10.78 -3.26
N GLN A 26 6.48 -12.04 -2.94
CA GLN A 26 5.41 -12.39 -2.01
C GLN A 26 5.71 -12.02 -0.56
N TYR A 27 6.97 -11.92 -0.19
CA TYR A 27 7.40 -11.58 1.17
C TYR A 27 7.68 -10.09 1.37
N VAL A 28 7.41 -9.24 0.38
CA VAL A 28 7.48 -7.79 0.56
C VAL A 28 6.29 -7.36 1.40
N GLU A 29 6.55 -7.05 2.65
CA GLU A 29 5.53 -6.57 3.59
C GLU A 29 5.61 -5.06 3.75
N ALA A 30 4.45 -4.44 4.01
CA ALA A 30 4.40 -3.03 4.34
C ALA A 30 5.02 -2.79 5.72
N LYS A 31 5.87 -1.78 5.84
CA LYS A 31 6.49 -1.43 7.11
C LYS A 31 5.47 -0.70 7.99
N ALA A 32 5.20 -1.23 9.19
CA ALA A 32 4.31 -0.60 10.15
C ALA A 32 5.01 0.57 10.84
N ILE A 33 4.48 1.78 10.68
CA ILE A 33 5.04 2.99 11.27
C ILE A 33 3.92 3.92 11.77
N PRO A 34 4.21 4.79 12.76
CA PRO A 34 3.27 5.84 13.15
C PRO A 34 3.04 6.82 12.01
N VAL A 35 1.84 7.41 11.95
CA VAL A 35 1.48 8.36 10.90
C VAL A 35 2.45 9.54 10.85
N GLY A 36 2.83 10.06 12.01
CA GLY A 36 3.76 11.22 12.07
C GLY A 36 5.18 10.92 11.62
N ASP A 37 5.56 9.65 11.52
CA ASP A 37 6.88 9.24 11.03
C ASP A 37 6.96 9.13 9.52
N VAL A 38 5.83 9.18 8.82
CA VAL A 38 5.80 9.15 7.36
C VAL A 38 6.34 10.49 6.84
N ASN A 39 7.46 10.43 6.13
CA ASN A 39 8.11 11.61 5.56
C ASN A 39 8.55 11.32 4.12
N GLY A 40 9.26 12.27 3.50
CA GLY A 40 9.72 12.15 2.12
C GLY A 40 10.65 10.97 1.86
N GLU A 41 11.33 10.46 2.89
CA GLU A 41 12.20 9.29 2.76
C GLU A 41 11.42 8.00 2.45
N TYR A 42 10.14 7.97 2.81
CA TYR A 42 9.25 6.83 2.55
C TYR A 42 8.60 6.89 1.17
N GLU A 43 8.80 7.97 0.42
CA GLU A 43 8.22 8.10 -0.92
C GLU A 43 8.58 6.91 -1.80
N GLY A 44 7.57 6.32 -2.46
CA GLY A 44 7.75 5.14 -3.30
C GLY A 44 7.79 3.82 -2.54
N THR A 45 7.68 3.83 -1.19
CA THR A 45 7.67 2.61 -0.39
C THR A 45 6.27 2.26 0.10
N LEU A 46 6.10 1.00 0.52
CA LEU A 46 4.87 0.54 1.15
C LEU A 46 4.97 0.71 2.66
N VAL A 47 3.96 1.35 3.24
CA VAL A 47 3.86 1.51 4.69
C VAL A 47 2.51 1.02 5.19
N ALA A 48 2.45 0.61 6.44
CA ALA A 48 1.22 0.29 7.14
C ALA A 48 1.01 1.30 8.25
N VAL A 49 -0.12 2.00 8.22
CA VAL A 49 -0.48 3.01 9.22
C VAL A 49 -1.86 2.73 9.78
N GLU A 50 -2.05 3.08 11.04
CA GLU A 50 -3.35 2.99 11.70
C GLU A 50 -3.74 4.37 12.21
N GLY A 51 -5.01 4.68 12.15
CA GLY A 51 -5.49 5.96 12.67
C GLY A 51 -6.99 6.11 12.51
N THR A 52 -7.45 7.31 12.81
CA THR A 52 -8.84 7.67 12.76
C THR A 52 -9.13 8.53 11.53
N VAL A 53 -10.26 8.27 10.88
CA VAL A 53 -10.69 8.99 9.68
C VAL A 53 -11.26 10.35 10.05
N TYR A 54 -10.78 11.40 9.38
CA TYR A 54 -11.27 12.77 9.51
C TYR A 54 -11.44 13.39 8.13
N SER A 55 -12.34 14.37 8.04
CA SER A 55 -12.53 15.19 6.84
C SER A 55 -12.77 14.37 5.58
N ARG A 56 -13.56 13.33 5.71
CA ARG A 56 -13.93 12.50 4.57
C ARG A 56 -14.70 13.30 3.51
N TYR A 57 -14.28 13.15 2.27
CA TYR A 57 -14.95 13.77 1.12
C TYR A 57 -15.04 12.74 -0.02
N TYR A 58 -16.25 12.52 -0.50
CA TYR A 58 -16.52 11.65 -1.65
C TYR A 58 -17.19 12.47 -2.73
N ASN A 59 -16.53 12.60 -3.88
CA ASN A 59 -17.04 13.41 -5.01
C ASN A 59 -17.91 12.62 -6.01
N GLY A 60 -18.31 11.38 -5.66
CA GLY A 60 -19.02 10.46 -6.55
C GLY A 60 -18.09 9.55 -7.34
N GLU A 61 -16.80 9.78 -7.30
CA GLU A 61 -15.79 9.01 -8.03
C GLU A 61 -14.62 8.63 -7.15
N HIS A 62 -14.02 9.58 -6.44
CA HIS A 62 -12.85 9.39 -5.59
C HIS A 62 -13.18 9.72 -4.14
N ILE A 63 -12.49 9.05 -3.20
CA ILE A 63 -12.63 9.32 -1.76
C ILE A 63 -11.34 9.96 -1.26
N PHE A 64 -11.49 11.04 -0.51
CA PHE A 64 -10.39 11.75 0.14
C PHE A 64 -10.67 11.82 1.64
N PHE A 65 -9.68 11.54 2.46
CA PHE A 65 -9.79 11.75 3.90
C PHE A 65 -8.41 11.92 4.53
N THR A 66 -8.40 12.38 5.76
CA THR A 66 -7.18 12.49 6.56
C THR A 66 -7.17 11.36 7.57
N LEU A 67 -6.06 10.65 7.66
CA LEU A 67 -5.82 9.64 8.68
C LEU A 67 -4.97 10.27 9.76
N LYS A 68 -5.44 10.21 11.00
CA LYS A 68 -4.77 10.84 12.13
C LYS A 68 -4.56 9.84 13.25
N ASP A 69 -3.37 9.86 13.84
CA ASP A 69 -3.06 9.18 15.09
C ASP A 69 -2.47 10.18 16.09
N GLU A 70 -1.91 9.69 17.19
CA GLU A 70 -1.30 10.54 18.22
C GLU A 70 -0.05 11.28 17.72
N THR A 71 0.60 10.79 16.68
CA THR A 71 1.87 11.31 16.18
C THR A 71 1.72 12.33 15.06
N GLY A 72 0.61 12.32 14.34
CA GLY A 72 0.41 13.24 13.23
C GLY A 72 -0.76 12.86 12.34
N LYS A 73 -0.78 13.43 11.15
CA LYS A 73 -1.85 13.20 10.17
C LYS A 73 -1.26 13.06 8.78
N ILE A 74 -1.95 12.30 7.92
CA ILE A 74 -1.57 12.13 6.53
C ILE A 74 -2.81 12.02 5.66
N LYS A 75 -2.70 12.50 4.44
CA LYS A 75 -3.79 12.46 3.48
C LYS A 75 -3.87 11.10 2.81
N ILE A 76 -5.08 10.56 2.71
CA ILE A 76 -5.35 9.30 2.04
C ILE A 76 -6.24 9.58 0.84
N VAL A 77 -5.88 9.01 -0.30
CA VAL A 77 -6.62 9.15 -1.55
C VAL A 77 -6.97 7.79 -2.09
N LEU A 78 -8.26 7.56 -2.34
CA LEU A 78 -8.76 6.34 -2.99
C LEU A 78 -9.37 6.76 -4.32
N PHE A 79 -8.70 6.45 -5.41
CA PHE A 79 -9.25 6.65 -6.74
C PHE A 79 -10.31 5.59 -7.03
N SER A 80 -11.16 5.85 -8.02
CA SER A 80 -12.25 4.93 -8.37
C SER A 80 -11.75 3.51 -8.67
N SER A 81 -10.56 3.38 -9.26
CA SER A 81 -9.94 2.08 -9.56
C SER A 81 -9.60 1.31 -8.29
N GLU A 82 -9.07 1.97 -7.26
CA GLU A 82 -8.75 1.35 -5.98
C GLU A 82 -10.03 0.97 -5.22
N ILE A 83 -11.04 1.81 -5.26
CA ILE A 83 -12.34 1.54 -4.64
C ILE A 83 -12.94 0.25 -5.20
N LYS A 84 -12.91 0.09 -6.53
CA LYS A 84 -13.40 -1.12 -7.21
C LYS A 84 -12.54 -2.34 -6.89
N ARG A 85 -11.24 -2.19 -6.96
CA ARG A 85 -10.28 -3.28 -6.72
C ARG A 85 -10.38 -3.81 -5.29
N LEU A 86 -10.53 -2.91 -4.32
CA LEU A 86 -10.64 -3.27 -2.90
C LEU A 86 -12.05 -3.70 -2.50
N GLY A 87 -13.04 -3.52 -3.38
CA GLY A 87 -14.42 -3.87 -3.08
C GLY A 87 -15.03 -3.03 -1.97
N ILE A 88 -14.61 -1.78 -1.85
CA ILE A 88 -15.05 -0.88 -0.80
C ILE A 88 -16.35 -0.18 -1.22
N ASP A 89 -17.32 -0.15 -0.30
CA ASP A 89 -18.48 0.73 -0.41
C ASP A 89 -18.06 2.09 0.16
N PRO A 90 -18.12 3.19 -0.63
CA PRO A 90 -17.76 4.51 -0.11
C PRO A 90 -18.49 4.93 1.16
N GLU A 91 -19.72 4.44 1.36
CA GLU A 91 -20.50 4.73 2.55
C GLU A 91 -19.98 4.03 3.81
N GLU A 92 -19.16 3.00 3.67
CA GLU A 92 -18.55 2.29 4.80
C GLU A 92 -17.44 3.10 5.47
N ILE A 93 -16.83 4.03 4.74
CA ILE A 93 -15.76 4.88 5.29
C ILE A 93 -16.42 6.13 5.88
N ARG A 94 -16.34 6.29 7.19
CA ARG A 94 -16.96 7.39 7.93
C ARG A 94 -15.96 8.08 8.83
N ASN A 95 -16.19 9.37 9.05
CA ASN A 95 -15.41 10.12 10.03
C ASN A 95 -15.52 9.49 11.42
N GLY A 96 -14.39 9.40 12.12
CA GLY A 96 -14.34 8.81 13.45
C GLY A 96 -14.03 7.33 13.48
N MET A 97 -14.05 6.66 12.34
CA MET A 97 -13.67 5.23 12.26
C MET A 97 -12.18 5.05 12.43
N LYS A 98 -11.80 3.94 13.05
CA LYS A 98 -10.41 3.53 13.17
C LYS A 98 -10.11 2.49 12.11
N ILE A 99 -9.11 2.78 11.27
CA ILE A 99 -8.75 1.89 10.16
C ILE A 99 -7.24 1.70 10.09
N ARG A 100 -6.85 0.57 9.51
CA ARG A 100 -5.47 0.27 9.15
C ARG A 100 -5.36 0.30 7.64
N ILE A 101 -4.35 0.99 7.15
CA ILE A 101 -4.09 1.14 5.72
C ILE A 101 -2.68 0.68 5.41
N GLU A 102 -2.55 -0.17 4.41
CA GLU A 102 -1.27 -0.50 3.80
C GLU A 102 -1.27 0.09 2.40
N GLY A 103 -0.28 0.90 2.08
CA GLY A 103 -0.24 1.56 0.79
C GLY A 103 1.08 2.22 0.48
N ALA A 104 1.17 2.72 -0.74
CA ALA A 104 2.36 3.40 -1.24
C ALA A 104 2.33 4.88 -0.87
N VAL A 105 3.47 5.38 -0.39
CA VAL A 105 3.64 6.80 -0.10
C VAL A 105 4.00 7.53 -1.38
N LYS A 106 3.26 8.58 -1.70
CA LYS A 106 3.51 9.43 -2.87
C LYS A 106 3.45 10.90 -2.49
N THR A 107 4.10 11.73 -3.29
CA THR A 107 4.05 13.18 -3.16
C THR A 107 3.19 13.75 -4.28
N TYR A 108 2.22 14.57 -3.90
CA TYR A 108 1.37 15.28 -4.85
C TYR A 108 1.28 16.74 -4.43
N LYS A 109 1.72 17.65 -5.31
CA LYS A 109 1.76 19.10 -5.05
C LYS A 109 2.46 19.47 -3.73
N GLY A 110 3.57 18.77 -3.44
CA GLY A 110 4.36 19.02 -2.23
C GLY A 110 3.82 18.38 -0.95
N GLU A 111 2.70 17.69 -1.01
CA GLU A 111 2.12 16.99 0.14
C GLU A 111 2.27 15.48 0.00
N LEU A 112 2.55 14.83 1.12
CA LEU A 112 2.61 13.37 1.16
C LEU A 112 1.20 12.79 1.24
N GLU A 113 0.97 11.76 0.44
CA GLU A 113 -0.29 11.03 0.39
C GLU A 113 -0.01 9.54 0.41
N ILE A 114 -0.97 8.76 0.92
CA ILE A 114 -0.91 7.30 0.81
C ILE A 114 -2.01 6.86 -0.16
N LEU A 115 -1.62 6.02 -1.13
CA LEU A 115 -2.54 5.32 -2.02
C LEU A 115 -2.74 3.91 -1.48
N PRO A 116 -3.90 3.61 -0.90
CA PRO A 116 -4.12 2.31 -0.26
C PRO A 116 -4.09 1.14 -1.23
N GLU A 117 -3.40 0.07 -0.83
CA GLU A 117 -3.46 -1.23 -1.49
C GLU A 117 -4.30 -2.21 -0.68
N ARG A 118 -4.37 -2.01 0.64
CA ARG A 118 -5.22 -2.79 1.54
C ARG A 118 -5.77 -1.87 2.62
N MET A 119 -6.98 -2.14 3.03
CA MET A 119 -7.64 -1.44 4.12
C MET A 119 -8.36 -2.42 5.01
N GLU A 120 -8.28 -2.18 6.32
CA GLU A 120 -8.96 -2.97 7.33
C GLU A 120 -9.63 -2.04 8.32
N ILE A 121 -10.92 -2.23 8.55
CA ILE A 121 -11.65 -1.47 9.56
C ILE A 121 -11.40 -2.11 10.91
N ILE A 122 -10.86 -1.35 11.86
CA ILE A 122 -10.52 -1.83 13.19
C ILE A 122 -11.69 -1.62 14.15
N SER A 123 -12.31 -0.45 14.07
CA SER A 123 -13.49 -0.15 14.90
C SER A 123 -14.33 1.03 14.40
#